data_e8479365d2271662bc1d46ba7957b011
#
_entry.id   e8479365d2271662bc1d46ba7957b011
#
_cell.length_a   1.000
_cell.length_b   1.000
_cell.length_c   1.000
_cell.angle_alpha   90.00
_cell.angle_beta   90.00
_cell.angle_gamma   90.00
#
_symmetry.space_group_name_H-M   'P 1'
#
loop_
_entity.id
_entity.type
_entity.pdbx_description
1 polymer ?
#
loop_
_entity_poly.entity_id
_entity_poly.type
_entity_poly.pdbx_seq_one_letter_code
_entity_poly.pdbx_strand_id
1 'polypeptide(L)'
;QPQGMILVTGPTGSGKTVSLYTGLNILNTVERNISTAEDPVEINLEGINQVNVNPKQGMDFNQALRAFLRQDPDVIMVGEIRDLETAEIAIKAAQTGHMVMSTLHTNSAAETLTRLRNMGVAAFNLATSVNLIIAQRLARRLCKCKKELQVPEEVLLQEGFTSEQIGTFKLYGPAG
;
A
#
# COMPACT_ATOMS: atom_id res chain seq x y z
N GLN A 1 -17.78 1.32 11.08
CA GLN A 1 -16.31 1.20 11.09
C GLN A 1 -15.84 1.02 9.66
N PRO A 2 -14.69 1.59 9.27
CA PRO A 2 -14.10 1.29 7.99
C PRO A 2 -13.67 -0.19 7.97
N GLN A 3 -14.11 -0.94 6.96
CA GLN A 3 -13.78 -2.35 6.76
C GLN A 3 -13.31 -2.57 5.32
N GLY A 4 -12.60 -3.65 5.07
CA GLY A 4 -12.08 -4.00 3.75
C GLY A 4 -10.56 -3.94 3.70
N MET A 5 -9.99 -4.05 2.51
CA MET A 5 -8.56 -4.16 2.31
C MET A 5 -8.01 -3.00 1.49
N ILE A 6 -6.93 -2.41 1.97
CA ILE A 6 -6.12 -1.41 1.26
C ILE A 6 -4.76 -2.03 0.96
N LEU A 7 -4.36 -2.01 -0.30
CA LEU A 7 -3.08 -2.54 -0.76
C LEU A 7 -2.20 -1.41 -1.30
N VAL A 8 -0.96 -1.37 -0.84
CA VAL A 8 0.06 -0.45 -1.37
C VAL A 8 1.10 -1.26 -2.12
N THR A 9 1.31 -0.94 -3.38
CA THR A 9 2.24 -1.67 -4.25
C THR A 9 3.29 -0.75 -4.86
N GLY A 10 4.36 -1.32 -5.32
CA GLY A 10 5.50 -0.61 -5.93
C GLY A 10 6.81 -1.32 -5.68
N PRO A 11 7.90 -0.92 -6.34
CA PRO A 11 9.22 -1.49 -6.13
C PRO A 11 9.74 -1.25 -4.71
N THR A 12 10.81 -1.93 -4.36
CA THR A 12 11.55 -1.66 -3.13
C THR A 12 12.02 -0.21 -3.11
N GLY A 13 11.92 0.44 -1.97
CA GLY A 13 12.30 1.85 -1.81
C GLY A 13 11.27 2.86 -2.35
N SER A 14 10.07 2.43 -2.81
CA SER A 14 9.02 3.37 -3.24
C SER A 14 8.24 4.02 -2.10
N GLY A 15 8.57 3.73 -0.83
CA GLY A 15 7.95 4.34 0.34
C GLY A 15 6.64 3.69 0.79
N LYS A 16 6.36 2.43 0.40
CA LYS A 16 5.13 1.71 0.77
C LYS A 16 4.89 1.69 2.28
N THR A 17 5.91 1.31 3.06
CA THR A 17 5.84 1.24 4.53
C THR A 17 5.48 2.60 5.13
N VAL A 18 6.10 3.68 4.64
CA VAL A 18 5.81 5.05 5.11
C VAL A 18 4.36 5.43 4.83
N SER A 19 3.84 5.07 3.66
CA SER A 19 2.42 5.32 3.32
C SER A 19 1.48 4.54 4.23
N LEU A 20 1.78 3.26 4.51
CA LEU A 20 1.00 2.45 5.46
C LEU A 20 1.05 3.04 6.87
N TYR A 21 2.23 3.41 7.36
CA TYR A 21 2.39 4.03 8.69
C TYR A 21 1.64 5.36 8.80
N THR A 22 1.62 6.16 7.72
CA THR A 22 0.81 7.37 7.67
C THR A 22 -0.67 7.04 7.81
N GLY A 23 -1.16 6.02 7.10
CA GLY A 23 -2.53 5.53 7.24
C GLY A 23 -2.85 5.02 8.64
N LEU A 24 -1.95 4.25 9.24
CA LEU A 24 -2.08 3.76 10.61
C LEU A 24 -2.16 4.92 11.61
N ASN A 25 -1.28 5.94 11.49
CA ASN A 25 -1.31 7.10 12.38
C ASN A 25 -2.63 7.89 12.28
N ILE A 26 -3.22 8.01 11.10
CA ILE A 26 -4.54 8.66 10.92
C ILE A 26 -5.64 7.85 11.61
N LEU A 27 -5.53 6.53 11.61
CA LEU A 27 -6.50 5.62 12.23
C LEU A 27 -6.26 5.43 13.73
N ASN A 28 -5.09 5.76 14.24
CA ASN A 28 -4.66 5.49 15.61
C ASN A 28 -5.34 6.44 16.61
N THR A 29 -6.42 5.97 17.19
CA THR A 29 -7.15 6.63 18.26
C THR A 29 -7.20 5.72 19.48
N VAL A 30 -7.40 6.27 20.66
CA VAL A 30 -7.46 5.49 21.93
C VAL A 30 -8.55 4.41 21.95
N GLU A 31 -9.53 4.51 21.05
CA GLU A 31 -10.66 3.59 20.93
C GLU A 31 -10.41 2.43 19.96
N ARG A 32 -9.27 2.44 19.25
CA ARG A 32 -8.97 1.46 18.20
C ARG A 32 -7.84 0.53 18.59
N ASN A 33 -8.10 -0.74 18.45
CA ASN A 33 -7.09 -1.78 18.57
C ASN A 33 -6.42 -2.00 17.20
N ILE A 34 -5.17 -1.56 17.08
CA ILE A 34 -4.39 -1.69 15.84
C ILE A 34 -3.24 -2.67 16.07
N SER A 35 -3.13 -3.68 15.23
CA SER A 35 -2.06 -4.68 15.29
C SER A 35 -1.34 -4.80 13.95
N THR A 36 -0.01 -4.89 13.99
CA THR A 36 0.83 -5.05 12.79
C THR A 36 1.75 -6.25 12.90
N ALA A 37 1.95 -6.95 11.78
CA ALA A 37 2.98 -7.99 11.61
C ALA A 37 3.96 -7.54 10.54
N GLU A 38 5.25 -7.45 10.87
CA GLU A 38 6.26 -6.81 10.03
C GLU A 38 7.58 -7.61 9.99
N ASP A 39 8.38 -7.42 8.95
CA ASP A 39 9.64 -8.13 8.73
C ASP A 39 10.77 -7.18 8.23
N PRO A 40 11.41 -6.39 9.13
CA PRO A 40 11.08 -6.09 10.52
C PRO A 40 10.18 -4.85 10.68
N VAL A 41 9.85 -4.51 11.93
CA VAL A 41 9.28 -3.18 12.29
C VAL A 41 10.35 -2.11 11.99
N GLU A 42 10.02 -1.16 11.10
CA GLU A 42 10.97 -0.11 10.70
C GLU A 42 10.95 1.10 11.66
N ILE A 43 9.76 1.48 12.13
CA ILE A 43 9.56 2.62 13.04
C ILE A 43 8.55 2.22 14.10
N ASN A 44 8.87 2.42 15.37
CA ASN A 44 7.92 2.19 16.46
C ASN A 44 6.84 3.28 16.46
N LEU A 45 5.59 2.86 16.45
CA LEU A 45 4.42 3.73 16.52
C LEU A 45 3.75 3.57 17.89
N GLU A 46 3.66 4.67 18.62
CA GLU A 46 3.00 4.67 19.92
C GLU A 46 1.51 4.32 19.76
N GLY A 47 0.99 3.49 20.67
CA GLY A 47 -0.42 3.08 20.65
C GLY A 47 -0.77 1.96 19.65
N ILE A 48 0.22 1.40 18.95
CA ILE A 48 0.03 0.31 17.98
C ILE A 48 0.79 -0.95 18.45
N ASN A 49 0.12 -2.10 18.38
CA ASN A 49 0.72 -3.39 18.71
C ASN A 49 1.52 -3.91 17.52
N GLN A 50 2.83 -3.62 17.48
CA GLN A 50 3.71 -4.02 16.38
C GLN A 50 4.45 -5.31 16.71
N VAL A 51 4.32 -6.32 15.84
CA VAL A 51 4.96 -7.63 16.00
C VAL A 51 5.98 -7.85 14.88
N ASN A 52 7.24 -8.12 15.26
CA ASN A 52 8.23 -8.63 14.32
C ASN A 52 7.99 -10.10 14.05
N VAL A 53 7.83 -10.48 12.79
CA VAL A 53 7.77 -11.88 12.40
C VAL A 53 9.15 -12.53 12.54
N ASN A 54 9.18 -13.78 12.99
CA ASN A 54 10.37 -14.59 13.12
C ASN A 54 10.06 -16.05 12.71
N PRO A 55 10.13 -16.37 11.42
CA PRO A 55 9.80 -17.70 10.92
C PRO A 55 10.61 -18.84 11.58
N LYS A 56 11.86 -18.55 11.98
CA LYS A 56 12.71 -19.53 12.68
C LYS A 56 12.16 -19.93 14.05
N GLN A 57 11.39 -19.08 14.66
CA GLN A 57 10.71 -19.32 15.94
C GLN A 57 9.23 -19.68 15.76
N GLY A 58 8.79 -19.94 14.52
CA GLY A 58 7.40 -20.29 14.22
C GLY A 58 6.42 -19.10 14.18
N MET A 59 6.90 -17.85 14.28
CA MET A 59 6.09 -16.66 14.17
C MET A 59 6.22 -16.07 12.77
N ASP A 60 5.44 -16.58 11.83
CA ASP A 60 5.29 -16.03 10.48
C ASP A 60 4.07 -15.09 10.38
N PHE A 61 3.83 -14.53 9.19
CA PHE A 61 2.67 -13.65 8.95
C PHE A 61 1.34 -14.36 9.22
N ASN A 62 1.22 -15.65 8.89
CA ASN A 62 0.00 -16.42 9.07
C ASN A 62 -0.31 -16.62 10.55
N GLN A 63 0.68 -16.99 11.35
CA GLN A 63 0.54 -17.16 12.79
C GLN A 63 0.20 -15.83 13.47
N ALA A 64 0.87 -14.75 13.10
CA ALA A 64 0.57 -13.42 13.61
C ALA A 64 -0.88 -13.00 13.30
N LEU A 65 -1.33 -13.12 12.04
CA LEU A 65 -2.70 -12.82 11.64
C LEU A 65 -3.73 -13.64 12.39
N ARG A 66 -3.52 -14.96 12.54
CA ARG A 66 -4.41 -15.83 13.29
C ARG A 66 -4.49 -15.44 14.78
N ALA A 67 -3.38 -14.97 15.35
CA ALA A 67 -3.36 -14.46 16.73
C ALA A 67 -4.12 -13.15 16.86
N PHE A 68 -3.92 -12.21 15.94
CA PHE A 68 -4.62 -10.91 15.94
C PHE A 68 -6.13 -11.08 15.87
N LEU A 69 -6.65 -11.94 14.99
CA LEU A 69 -8.09 -12.20 14.86
C LEU A 69 -8.76 -12.69 16.14
N ARG A 70 -7.98 -13.12 17.15
CA ARG A 70 -8.49 -13.50 18.49
C ARG A 70 -8.36 -12.39 19.54
N GLN A 71 -7.84 -11.23 19.15
CA GLN A 71 -7.60 -10.09 20.02
C GLN A 71 -8.55 -8.91 19.73
N ASP A 72 -9.61 -9.14 18.95
CA ASP A 72 -10.61 -8.15 18.56
C ASP A 72 -9.98 -6.85 17.97
N PRO A 73 -9.16 -6.95 16.91
CA PRO A 73 -8.54 -5.79 16.31
C PRO A 73 -9.53 -5.03 15.42
N ASP A 74 -9.46 -3.70 15.41
CA ASP A 74 -10.17 -2.86 14.43
C ASP A 74 -9.40 -2.76 13.12
N VAL A 75 -8.06 -2.66 13.22
CA VAL A 75 -7.16 -2.49 12.08
C VAL A 75 -6.02 -3.49 12.18
N ILE A 76 -5.75 -4.17 11.08
CA ILE A 76 -4.64 -5.12 10.95
C ILE A 76 -3.75 -4.65 9.80
N MET A 77 -2.45 -4.52 10.04
CA MET A 77 -1.47 -4.35 8.98
C MET A 77 -0.60 -5.59 8.85
N VAL A 78 -0.46 -6.11 7.64
CA VAL A 78 0.48 -7.16 7.27
C VAL A 78 1.55 -6.53 6.39
N GLY A 79 2.79 -6.59 6.79
CA GLY A 79 3.91 -5.96 6.08
C GLY A 79 3.89 -6.28 4.59
N GLU A 80 3.67 -7.56 4.25
CA GLU A 80 3.46 -7.97 2.86
C GLU A 80 2.69 -9.29 2.73
N ILE A 81 2.05 -9.48 1.58
CA ILE A 81 1.41 -10.74 1.18
C ILE A 81 2.31 -11.43 0.16
N ARG A 82 2.88 -12.59 0.54
CA ARG A 82 3.79 -13.39 -0.30
C ARG A 82 3.16 -14.68 -0.83
N ASP A 83 2.15 -15.20 -0.14
CA ASP A 83 1.56 -16.52 -0.38
C ASP A 83 0.04 -16.50 -0.26
N LEU A 84 -0.59 -17.60 -0.74
CA LEU A 84 -2.04 -17.75 -0.74
C LEU A 84 -2.62 -17.76 0.68
N GLU A 85 -1.97 -18.44 1.62
CA GLU A 85 -2.50 -18.59 2.98
C GLU A 85 -2.61 -17.23 3.67
N THR A 86 -1.56 -16.40 3.59
CA THR A 86 -1.57 -15.02 4.11
C THR A 86 -2.67 -14.20 3.43
N ALA A 87 -2.80 -14.32 2.10
CA ALA A 87 -3.83 -13.60 1.34
C ALA A 87 -5.24 -13.99 1.78
N GLU A 88 -5.53 -15.28 1.95
CA GLU A 88 -6.85 -15.77 2.36
C GLU A 88 -7.24 -15.32 3.78
N ILE A 89 -6.30 -15.36 4.73
CA ILE A 89 -6.54 -14.91 6.09
C ILE A 89 -6.81 -13.41 6.11
N ALA A 90 -6.01 -12.61 5.39
CA ALA A 90 -6.17 -11.17 5.27
C ALA A 90 -7.51 -10.79 4.61
N ILE A 91 -7.90 -11.48 3.54
CA ILE A 91 -9.19 -11.29 2.87
C ILE A 91 -10.35 -11.65 3.81
N LYS A 92 -10.27 -12.78 4.51
CA LYS A 92 -11.29 -13.18 5.48
C LYS A 92 -11.45 -12.15 6.60
N ALA A 93 -10.36 -11.62 7.11
CA ALA A 93 -10.38 -10.51 8.08
C ALA A 93 -11.13 -9.29 7.51
N ALA A 94 -10.79 -8.88 6.29
CA ALA A 94 -11.44 -7.75 5.61
C ALA A 94 -12.95 -7.97 5.40
N GLN A 95 -13.38 -9.21 5.11
CA GLN A 95 -14.80 -9.57 4.93
C GLN A 95 -15.57 -9.65 6.26
N THR A 96 -14.87 -9.84 7.39
CA THR A 96 -15.48 -10.00 8.72
C THR A 96 -15.44 -8.76 9.61
N GLY A 97 -15.26 -7.57 9.01
CA GLY A 97 -15.43 -6.30 9.71
C GLY A 97 -14.15 -5.57 10.06
N HIS A 98 -12.97 -6.10 9.67
CA HIS A 98 -11.67 -5.47 9.97
C HIS A 98 -11.19 -4.60 8.80
N MET A 99 -10.48 -3.52 9.10
CA MET A 99 -9.67 -2.81 8.12
C MET A 99 -8.32 -3.51 7.99
N VAL A 100 -8.02 -4.03 6.81
CA VAL A 100 -6.74 -4.70 6.54
C VAL A 100 -5.88 -3.84 5.62
N MET A 101 -4.62 -3.64 5.99
CA MET A 101 -3.65 -2.91 5.19
C MET A 101 -2.45 -3.80 4.88
N SER A 102 -1.98 -3.82 3.64
CA SER A 102 -0.81 -4.63 3.29
C SER A 102 -0.07 -4.10 2.06
N THR A 103 1.10 -4.70 1.79
CA THR A 103 1.85 -4.42 0.57
C THR A 103 1.94 -5.65 -0.34
N LEU A 104 2.16 -5.36 -1.62
CA LEU A 104 2.63 -6.33 -2.62
C LEU A 104 3.76 -5.71 -3.45
N HIS A 105 4.58 -6.56 -4.04
CA HIS A 105 5.64 -6.17 -4.97
C HIS A 105 5.15 -6.36 -6.41
N THR A 106 4.34 -5.42 -6.89
CA THR A 106 3.87 -5.35 -8.29
C THR A 106 4.06 -3.94 -8.82
N ASN A 107 4.04 -3.78 -10.15
CA ASN A 107 4.34 -2.51 -10.80
C ASN A 107 3.12 -1.61 -11.02
N SER A 108 1.92 -2.14 -10.94
CA SER A 108 0.68 -1.38 -11.09
C SER A 108 -0.44 -1.95 -10.23
N ALA A 109 -1.50 -1.16 -10.05
CA ALA A 109 -2.70 -1.60 -9.33
C ALA A 109 -3.39 -2.79 -10.03
N ALA A 110 -3.47 -2.78 -11.37
CA ALA A 110 -4.04 -3.87 -12.15
C ALA A 110 -3.20 -5.16 -12.02
N GLU A 111 -1.88 -5.05 -12.06
CA GLU A 111 -0.97 -6.18 -11.87
C GLU A 111 -1.12 -6.80 -10.48
N THR A 112 -1.44 -6.01 -9.46
CA THR A 112 -1.70 -6.50 -8.10
C THR A 112 -2.87 -7.48 -8.07
N LEU A 113 -3.96 -7.18 -8.74
CA LEU A 113 -5.11 -8.09 -8.86
C LEU A 113 -4.72 -9.39 -9.58
N THR A 114 -3.99 -9.28 -10.68
CA THR A 114 -3.48 -10.44 -11.43
C THR A 114 -2.56 -11.29 -10.56
N ARG A 115 -1.68 -10.66 -9.78
CA ARG A 115 -0.76 -11.36 -8.86
C ARG A 115 -1.52 -12.16 -7.80
N LEU A 116 -2.53 -11.55 -7.15
CA LEU A 116 -3.36 -12.24 -6.16
C LEU A 116 -4.15 -13.41 -6.78
N ARG A 117 -4.69 -13.23 -7.99
CA ARG A 117 -5.33 -14.33 -8.73
C ARG A 117 -4.37 -15.46 -9.06
N ASN A 118 -3.15 -15.14 -9.48
CA ASN A 118 -2.12 -16.13 -9.78
C ASN A 118 -1.62 -16.88 -8.53
N MET A 119 -1.72 -16.28 -7.35
CA MET A 119 -1.52 -16.96 -6.07
C MET A 119 -2.63 -17.96 -5.73
N GLY A 120 -3.79 -17.89 -6.41
CA GLY A 120 -4.94 -18.78 -6.20
C GLY A 120 -6.15 -18.09 -5.56
N VAL A 121 -6.09 -16.79 -5.29
CA VAL A 121 -7.23 -16.06 -4.69
C VAL A 121 -8.38 -15.98 -5.67
N ALA A 122 -9.58 -16.40 -5.24
CA ALA A 122 -10.79 -16.34 -6.05
C ALA A 122 -11.18 -14.89 -6.37
N ALA A 123 -11.59 -14.63 -7.62
CA ALA A 123 -11.95 -13.28 -8.08
C ALA A 123 -13.07 -12.64 -7.24
N PHE A 124 -14.05 -13.44 -6.82
CA PHE A 124 -15.14 -12.99 -5.95
C PHE A 124 -14.62 -12.44 -4.62
N ASN A 125 -13.66 -13.11 -4.01
CA ASN A 125 -13.04 -12.67 -2.75
C ASN A 125 -12.32 -11.33 -2.91
N LEU A 126 -11.62 -11.12 -4.02
CA LEU A 126 -10.97 -9.83 -4.32
C LEU A 126 -12.02 -8.72 -4.49
N ALA A 127 -13.07 -8.98 -5.27
CA ALA A 127 -14.10 -7.99 -5.54
C ALA A 127 -14.88 -7.54 -4.28
N THR A 128 -15.00 -8.42 -3.29
CA THR A 128 -15.75 -8.15 -2.05
C THR A 128 -14.90 -7.63 -0.90
N SER A 129 -13.59 -7.73 -1.00
CA SER A 129 -12.68 -7.34 0.11
C SER A 129 -11.76 -6.17 -0.23
N VAL A 130 -11.27 -6.04 -1.47
CA VAL A 130 -10.30 -5.02 -1.84
C VAL A 130 -10.99 -3.70 -2.19
N ASN A 131 -10.81 -2.70 -1.34
CA ASN A 131 -11.41 -1.37 -1.52
C ASN A 131 -10.52 -0.41 -2.29
N LEU A 132 -9.18 -0.53 -2.12
CA LEU A 132 -8.23 0.40 -2.72
C LEU A 132 -6.90 -0.28 -3.00
N ILE A 133 -6.34 0.00 -4.16
CA ILE A 133 -4.95 -0.37 -4.50
C ILE A 133 -4.20 0.89 -4.92
N ILE A 134 -3.11 1.19 -4.22
CA ILE A 134 -2.24 2.35 -4.48
C ILE A 134 -0.93 1.85 -5.07
N ALA A 135 -0.67 2.17 -6.33
CA ALA A 135 0.63 1.90 -6.95
C ALA A 135 1.54 3.13 -6.78
N GLN A 136 2.65 2.96 -6.06
CA GLN A 136 3.50 4.06 -5.62
C GLN A 136 4.88 4.03 -6.29
N ARG A 137 5.35 5.20 -6.69
CA ARG A 137 6.69 5.48 -7.19
C ARG A 137 7.21 6.76 -6.56
N LEU A 138 8.50 6.81 -6.29
CA LEU A 138 9.17 8.05 -5.90
C LEU A 138 9.79 8.70 -7.13
N ALA A 139 9.56 9.99 -7.28
CA ALA A 139 10.22 10.83 -8.27
C ALA A 139 11.11 11.85 -7.55
N ARG A 140 12.21 12.25 -8.19
CA ARG A 140 13.05 13.33 -7.66
C ARG A 140 12.28 14.64 -7.71
N ARG A 141 12.23 15.32 -6.58
CA ARG A 141 11.67 16.66 -6.52
C ARG A 141 12.67 17.65 -7.12
N LEU A 142 12.20 18.49 -8.03
CA LEU A 142 13.02 19.56 -8.57
C LEU A 142 13.42 20.54 -7.46
N CYS A 143 14.67 21.01 -7.49
CA CYS A 143 15.18 22.01 -6.55
C CYS A 143 14.52 23.38 -6.80
N LYS A 144 14.77 24.34 -5.90
CA LYS A 144 14.31 25.72 -6.07
C LYS A 144 14.95 26.41 -7.29
N CYS A 145 16.10 25.92 -7.74
CA CYS A 145 16.84 26.37 -8.92
C CYS A 145 16.28 25.88 -10.27
N LYS A 146 15.17 25.11 -10.25
CA LYS A 146 14.52 24.59 -11.47
C LYS A 146 14.33 25.69 -12.52
N LYS A 147 14.52 25.38 -13.79
CA LYS A 147 14.30 26.27 -14.92
C LYS A 147 13.04 25.87 -15.67
N GLU A 148 12.35 26.87 -16.22
CA GLU A 148 11.21 26.64 -17.11
C GLU A 148 11.71 25.96 -18.39
N LEU A 149 11.01 24.92 -18.80
CA LEU A 149 11.30 24.17 -20.04
C LEU A 149 10.32 24.62 -21.13
N GLN A 150 10.87 24.93 -22.29
CA GLN A 150 10.09 25.11 -23.49
C GLN A 150 10.02 23.75 -24.20
N VAL A 151 8.83 23.13 -24.17
CA VAL A 151 8.58 21.84 -24.82
C VAL A 151 7.69 22.06 -26.03
N PRO A 152 8.06 21.57 -27.23
CA PRO A 152 7.24 21.68 -28.43
C PRO A 152 5.84 21.10 -28.22
N GLU A 153 4.84 21.73 -28.82
CA GLU A 153 3.42 21.32 -28.71
C GLU A 153 3.21 19.85 -29.16
N GLU A 154 3.89 19.45 -30.23
CA GLU A 154 3.82 18.08 -30.74
C GLU A 154 4.23 17.02 -29.70
N VAL A 155 5.25 17.32 -28.90
CA VAL A 155 5.73 16.44 -27.84
C VAL A 155 4.69 16.38 -26.69
N LEU A 156 4.09 17.51 -26.33
CA LEU A 156 3.06 17.56 -25.31
C LEU A 156 1.82 16.76 -25.72
N LEU A 157 1.41 16.85 -26.98
CA LEU A 157 0.29 16.05 -27.50
C LEU A 157 0.60 14.54 -27.48
N GLN A 158 1.84 14.14 -27.79
CA GLN A 158 2.27 12.74 -27.70
C GLN A 158 2.27 12.22 -26.25
N GLU A 159 2.59 13.07 -25.27
CA GLU A 159 2.54 12.76 -23.85
C GLU A 159 1.11 12.77 -23.26
N GLY A 160 0.09 13.05 -24.09
CA GLY A 160 -1.32 12.94 -23.74
C GLY A 160 -1.97 14.22 -23.22
N PHE A 161 -1.30 15.39 -23.35
CA PHE A 161 -1.93 16.67 -23.08
C PHE A 161 -2.88 17.05 -24.24
N THR A 162 -3.99 17.69 -23.93
CA THR A 162 -4.90 18.20 -24.97
C THR A 162 -4.48 19.60 -25.43
N SER A 163 -4.87 20.00 -26.66
CA SER A 163 -4.58 21.35 -27.19
C SER A 163 -5.12 22.47 -26.28
N GLU A 164 -6.22 22.22 -25.59
CA GLU A 164 -6.81 23.19 -24.64
C GLU A 164 -5.98 23.37 -23.36
N GLN A 165 -5.20 22.34 -22.99
CA GLN A 165 -4.31 22.38 -21.82
C GLN A 165 -2.99 23.08 -22.13
N ILE A 166 -2.53 23.00 -23.39
CA ILE A 166 -1.26 23.59 -23.81
C ILE A 166 -1.30 25.12 -23.65
N GLY A 167 -0.30 25.65 -22.94
CA GLY A 167 -0.25 27.07 -22.60
C GLY A 167 -0.92 27.47 -21.29
N THR A 168 -1.68 26.57 -20.65
CA THR A 168 -2.30 26.84 -19.34
C THR A 168 -1.40 26.52 -18.14
N PHE A 169 -0.29 25.83 -18.37
CA PHE A 169 0.67 25.40 -17.33
C PHE A 169 2.11 25.63 -17.78
N LYS A 170 3.02 25.60 -16.80
CA LYS A 170 4.46 25.69 -17.04
C LYS A 170 5.15 24.39 -16.66
N LEU A 171 6.03 23.92 -17.52
CA LEU A 171 6.90 22.77 -17.22
C LEU A 171 8.24 23.26 -16.70
N TYR A 172 8.82 22.49 -15.80
CA TYR A 172 10.10 22.81 -15.19
C TYR A 172 11.03 21.58 -15.26
N GLY A 173 12.31 21.83 -15.45
CA GLY A 173 13.36 20.84 -15.44
C GLY A 173 14.50 21.22 -14.49
N PRO A 174 15.49 20.32 -14.32
CA PRO A 174 16.68 20.61 -13.54
C PRO A 174 17.47 21.76 -14.19
N ALA A 175 18.15 22.53 -13.37
CA ALA A 175 18.98 23.65 -13.85
C ALA A 175 20.40 23.23 -14.24
N GLY A 176 20.77 21.97 -14.07
CA GLY A 176 22.08 21.37 -14.29
C GLY A 176 22.37 20.31 -13.26
#